data_3ca812ef0d72fb29001bc34687a7c124
#
_entry.id   3ca812ef0d72fb29001bc34687a7c124
#
_cell.length_a   1.000
_cell.length_b   1.000
_cell.length_c   1.000
_cell.angle_alpha   90.00
_cell.angle_beta   90.00
_cell.angle_gamma   90.00
#
_symmetry.space_group_name_H-M   'P 1'
#
loop_
_entity.id
_entity.type
_entity.pdbx_description
1 polymer ?
#
loop_
_entity_poly.entity_id
_entity_poly.type
_entity_poly.pdbx_seq_one_letter_code
_entity_poly.pdbx_strand_id
1 'polypeptide(L)'
;MSWRETTLGEITDLKRGFDLPKSQRLQGDVPVYSSSGITGSNSTAAVEGPCVITGRYGTIGEVFFSGGPCWPLNTALYSTEFNGNNPRFIYYLLQTIPWQGYTTASAVPGVNRNHVNLCPVKIPDRATQDAIVEVLDSIVDKIALNNRLNDYLSQICDAEFTDFVSNQRDASWHDGTLNELVEIRYGKDHKKLAEGPYPVYGSGGFMRSVEKPLSSGESVLIPRKGSLNNVMYVDEKFWTVDTMFFTIPLKPGAAKYVYQYTKRLDFGTMNSGSAVPSMTTKILNSLVIPIPSDSALVSFNKKLQPFFDLFGKNEEENRRLVSLRDILLPKLMSGEIDVSKVDLTQLTNNHLADC
;
A
#
# COMPACT_ATOMS: atom_id res chain seq x y z
N MET A 1 -1.42 -35.30 -6.01
CA MET A 1 -1.00 -34.10 -6.77
C MET A 1 0.09 -34.48 -7.72
N SER A 2 -0.12 -34.32 -9.02
CA SER A 2 0.92 -34.54 -10.02
C SER A 2 1.48 -33.19 -10.48
N TRP A 3 2.78 -32.99 -10.31
CA TRP A 3 3.50 -31.83 -10.81
C TRP A 3 4.23 -32.20 -12.09
N ARG A 4 4.16 -31.39 -13.11
CA ARG A 4 4.91 -31.57 -14.36
C ARG A 4 5.91 -30.43 -14.58
N GLU A 5 7.06 -30.76 -15.13
CA GLU A 5 8.03 -29.78 -15.62
C GLU A 5 7.64 -29.32 -17.02
N THR A 6 7.80 -28.04 -17.28
CA THR A 6 7.45 -27.40 -18.56
C THR A 6 8.21 -26.08 -18.67
N THR A 7 7.97 -25.33 -19.74
CA THR A 7 8.49 -23.96 -19.88
C THR A 7 7.37 -22.93 -19.72
N LEU A 8 7.73 -21.70 -19.38
CA LEU A 8 6.74 -20.63 -19.24
C LEU A 8 5.95 -20.43 -20.54
N GLY A 9 6.63 -20.46 -21.69
CA GLY A 9 5.98 -20.28 -23.00
C GLY A 9 4.98 -21.38 -23.39
N GLU A 10 5.09 -22.57 -22.79
CA GLU A 10 4.10 -23.64 -22.99
C GLU A 10 2.82 -23.46 -22.20
N ILE A 11 2.84 -22.65 -21.14
CA ILE A 11 1.70 -22.43 -20.24
C ILE A 11 1.08 -21.04 -20.38
N THR A 12 1.85 -20.06 -20.88
CA THR A 12 1.39 -18.70 -21.16
C THR A 12 2.32 -18.04 -22.17
N ASP A 13 1.79 -17.26 -23.11
CA ASP A 13 2.60 -16.53 -24.10
C ASP A 13 2.64 -15.03 -23.75
N LEU A 14 3.80 -14.57 -23.28
CA LEU A 14 4.01 -13.17 -22.97
C LEU A 14 4.24 -12.36 -24.26
N LYS A 15 3.36 -11.40 -24.53
CA LYS A 15 3.40 -10.49 -25.67
C LYS A 15 3.77 -9.07 -25.24
N ARG A 16 4.38 -8.29 -26.15
CA ARG A 16 4.61 -6.85 -25.91
C ARG A 16 3.28 -6.11 -25.94
N GLY A 17 3.06 -5.22 -24.98
CA GLY A 17 1.89 -4.32 -24.95
C GLY A 17 1.92 -3.25 -26.04
N PHE A 18 0.94 -2.39 -26.04
CA PHE A 18 0.57 -1.47 -27.10
C PHE A 18 1.02 -0.05 -26.80
N ASP A 19 1.29 0.74 -27.84
CA ASP A 19 1.60 2.14 -27.69
C ASP A 19 0.31 2.93 -27.42
N LEU A 20 0.32 3.77 -26.37
CA LEU A 20 -0.75 4.71 -26.04
C LEU A 20 -0.17 5.90 -25.28
N PRO A 21 0.29 6.95 -26.00
CA PRO A 21 0.75 8.19 -25.39
C PRO A 21 -0.31 8.83 -24.51
N LYS A 22 0.10 9.52 -23.43
CA LYS A 22 -0.85 10.20 -22.52
C LYS A 22 -1.77 11.17 -23.24
N SER A 23 -1.28 11.86 -24.29
CA SER A 23 -2.04 12.81 -25.11
C SER A 23 -3.14 12.18 -25.98
N GLN A 24 -3.09 10.86 -26.18
CA GLN A 24 -4.08 10.12 -26.99
C GLN A 24 -5.08 9.37 -26.12
N ARG A 25 -4.93 9.40 -24.79
CA ARG A 25 -5.89 8.75 -23.89
C ARG A 25 -7.18 9.57 -23.84
N LEU A 26 -8.28 8.87 -24.03
CA LEU A 26 -9.61 9.42 -23.89
C LEU A 26 -10.17 9.12 -22.50
N GLN A 27 -11.02 9.98 -21.99
CA GLN A 27 -11.66 9.78 -20.70
C GLN A 27 -12.49 8.47 -20.70
N GLY A 28 -12.28 7.60 -19.69
CA GLY A 28 -12.96 6.32 -19.54
C GLY A 28 -12.43 5.56 -18.35
N ASP A 29 -12.94 4.34 -18.15
CA ASP A 29 -12.69 3.52 -16.95
C ASP A 29 -11.78 2.30 -17.22
N VAL A 30 -11.34 2.10 -18.46
CA VAL A 30 -10.46 0.98 -18.80
C VAL A 30 -9.05 1.25 -18.28
N PRO A 31 -8.52 0.43 -17.36
CA PRO A 31 -7.23 0.67 -16.75
C PRO A 31 -6.09 0.53 -17.77
N VAL A 32 -5.14 1.47 -17.73
CA VAL A 32 -3.92 1.47 -18.54
C VAL A 32 -2.74 1.05 -17.67
N TYR A 33 -2.14 -0.08 -17.99
CA TYR A 33 -1.02 -0.67 -17.24
C TYR A 33 0.33 -0.36 -17.88
N SER A 34 1.27 0.14 -17.08
CA SER A 34 2.70 0.21 -17.41
C SER A 34 3.48 -0.90 -16.70
N SER A 35 4.82 -0.85 -16.76
CA SER A 35 5.71 -1.70 -15.96
C SER A 35 5.58 -1.49 -14.44
N SER A 36 5.03 -0.37 -13.99
CA SER A 36 4.83 -0.03 -12.57
C SER A 36 3.36 -0.05 -12.15
N GLY A 37 2.49 -0.73 -12.89
CA GLY A 37 1.06 -0.85 -12.60
C GLY A 37 0.19 0.16 -13.35
N ILE A 38 -0.96 0.47 -12.80
CA ILE A 38 -1.95 1.37 -13.41
C ILE A 38 -1.39 2.79 -13.46
N THR A 39 -1.39 3.40 -14.66
CA THR A 39 -0.90 4.77 -14.93
C THR A 39 -1.98 5.71 -15.44
N GLY A 40 -3.22 5.35 -15.23
CA GLY A 40 -4.39 6.10 -15.68
C GLY A 40 -5.41 5.19 -16.34
N SER A 41 -6.34 5.78 -17.06
CA SER A 41 -7.42 5.07 -17.76
C SER A 41 -7.57 5.53 -19.21
N ASN A 42 -8.38 4.80 -19.98
CA ASN A 42 -8.75 5.10 -21.36
C ASN A 42 -10.21 4.68 -21.60
N SER A 43 -10.83 5.16 -22.67
CA SER A 43 -12.21 4.78 -23.03
C SER A 43 -12.33 3.43 -23.71
N THR A 44 -11.23 2.91 -24.28
CA THR A 44 -11.20 1.64 -25.01
C THR A 44 -10.11 0.73 -24.46
N ALA A 45 -10.33 -0.57 -24.57
CA ALA A 45 -9.38 -1.61 -24.21
C ALA A 45 -8.54 -2.04 -25.41
N ALA A 46 -7.32 -2.50 -25.16
CA ALA A 46 -6.52 -3.23 -26.15
C ALA A 46 -6.71 -4.73 -26.04
N VAL A 47 -7.13 -5.23 -24.87
CA VAL A 47 -7.41 -6.64 -24.56
C VAL A 47 -8.62 -6.74 -23.64
N GLU A 48 -9.42 -7.80 -23.82
CA GLU A 48 -10.67 -8.01 -23.06
C GLU A 48 -10.45 -8.65 -21.67
N GLY A 49 -9.32 -9.30 -21.45
CA GLY A 49 -9.02 -10.05 -20.24
C GLY A 49 -9.68 -11.45 -20.16
N PRO A 50 -9.39 -12.23 -19.13
CA PRO A 50 -8.40 -11.93 -18.09
C PRO A 50 -7.00 -11.71 -18.67
N CYS A 51 -6.22 -10.85 -18.03
CA CYS A 51 -4.91 -10.47 -18.52
C CYS A 51 -3.89 -10.46 -17.36
N VAL A 52 -2.75 -11.12 -17.55
CA VAL A 52 -1.60 -11.01 -16.67
C VAL A 52 -0.59 -10.05 -17.30
N ILE A 53 -0.07 -9.10 -16.51
CA ILE A 53 0.81 -8.04 -16.97
C ILE A 53 2.07 -8.02 -16.11
N THR A 54 3.25 -7.82 -16.73
CA THR A 54 4.52 -7.64 -16.02
C THR A 54 5.40 -6.61 -16.70
N GLY A 55 6.40 -6.09 -15.99
CA GLY A 55 7.30 -5.08 -16.52
C GLY A 55 8.24 -5.63 -17.60
N ARG A 56 8.33 -4.93 -18.74
CA ARG A 56 9.29 -5.17 -19.81
C ARG A 56 10.51 -4.25 -19.68
N TYR A 57 10.31 -2.98 -19.36
CA TYR A 57 11.31 -1.95 -19.13
C TYR A 57 10.97 -1.15 -17.89
N GLY A 58 11.96 -0.64 -17.18
CA GLY A 58 11.77 0.13 -15.95
C GLY A 58 11.61 -0.79 -14.75
N THR A 59 10.41 -0.88 -14.18
CA THR A 59 10.11 -1.77 -13.05
C THR A 59 9.94 -3.20 -13.56
N ILE A 60 10.92 -4.06 -13.27
CA ILE A 60 10.92 -5.48 -13.68
C ILE A 60 10.64 -6.36 -12.47
N GLY A 61 9.84 -7.42 -12.68
CA GLY A 61 9.49 -8.40 -11.63
C GLY A 61 8.16 -8.12 -10.94
N GLU A 62 7.60 -6.92 -11.10
CA GLU A 62 6.24 -6.64 -10.68
C GLU A 62 5.23 -7.31 -11.63
N VAL A 63 4.21 -7.93 -11.06
CA VAL A 63 3.16 -8.64 -11.82
C VAL A 63 1.80 -8.12 -11.42
N PHE A 64 0.95 -7.85 -12.41
CA PHE A 64 -0.39 -7.33 -12.23
C PHE A 64 -1.40 -8.25 -12.90
N PHE A 65 -2.64 -8.21 -12.43
CA PHE A 65 -3.75 -8.97 -12.97
C PHE A 65 -4.93 -8.05 -13.27
N SER A 66 -5.48 -8.17 -14.48
CA SER A 66 -6.77 -7.57 -14.84
C SER A 66 -7.78 -8.67 -15.13
N GLY A 67 -8.86 -8.70 -14.37
CA GLY A 67 -9.95 -9.66 -14.61
C GLY A 67 -10.85 -9.30 -15.80
N GLY A 68 -10.78 -8.05 -16.26
CA GLY A 68 -11.58 -7.50 -17.33
C GLY A 68 -10.76 -6.73 -18.38
N PRO A 69 -11.43 -5.92 -19.22
CA PRO A 69 -10.80 -5.15 -20.27
C PRO A 69 -9.69 -4.25 -19.73
N CYS A 70 -8.55 -4.18 -20.44
CA CYS A 70 -7.43 -3.32 -20.03
C CYS A 70 -6.56 -2.92 -21.24
N TRP A 71 -5.63 -1.99 -20.99
CA TRP A 71 -4.64 -1.55 -21.96
C TRP A 71 -3.22 -1.73 -21.40
N PRO A 72 -2.54 -2.85 -21.69
CA PRO A 72 -1.11 -2.99 -21.37
C PRO A 72 -0.26 -2.11 -22.30
N LEU A 73 0.58 -1.24 -21.73
CA LEU A 73 1.47 -0.37 -22.50
C LEU A 73 2.69 -1.13 -23.04
N ASN A 74 3.37 -0.55 -24.03
CA ASN A 74 4.58 -1.07 -24.66
C ASN A 74 5.77 -1.26 -23.69
N THR A 75 5.73 -0.65 -22.52
CA THR A 75 6.68 -0.85 -21.41
C THR A 75 6.41 -2.11 -20.60
N ALA A 76 5.32 -2.79 -20.85
CA ALA A 76 4.92 -4.04 -20.21
C ALA A 76 4.93 -5.23 -21.20
N LEU A 77 5.01 -6.43 -20.65
CA LEU A 77 4.61 -7.68 -21.28
C LEU A 77 3.25 -8.08 -20.74
N TYR A 78 2.44 -8.75 -21.54
CA TYR A 78 1.13 -9.24 -21.12
C TYR A 78 0.83 -10.60 -21.75
N SER A 79 -0.09 -11.35 -21.13
CA SER A 79 -0.72 -12.52 -21.74
C SER A 79 -2.21 -12.58 -21.43
N THR A 80 -2.96 -13.04 -22.42
CA THR A 80 -4.37 -13.45 -22.32
C THR A 80 -4.53 -14.93 -22.67
N GLU A 81 -3.43 -15.65 -22.95
CA GLU A 81 -3.38 -17.06 -23.31
C GLU A 81 -2.78 -17.86 -22.14
N PHE A 82 -3.52 -18.85 -21.65
CA PHE A 82 -3.16 -19.60 -20.46
C PHE A 82 -3.11 -21.11 -20.69
N ASN A 83 -3.36 -21.60 -21.90
CA ASN A 83 -3.24 -23.01 -22.33
C ASN A 83 -3.89 -24.01 -21.35
N GLY A 84 -5.12 -23.70 -20.89
CA GLY A 84 -5.89 -24.52 -19.95
C GLY A 84 -5.52 -24.32 -18.47
N ASN A 85 -4.50 -23.53 -18.17
CA ASN A 85 -4.14 -23.18 -16.80
C ASN A 85 -5.07 -22.10 -16.20
N ASN A 86 -5.12 -22.02 -14.88
CA ASN A 86 -5.84 -20.95 -14.21
C ASN A 86 -5.10 -19.61 -14.41
N PRO A 87 -5.75 -18.55 -14.94
CA PRO A 87 -5.11 -17.25 -15.16
C PRO A 87 -4.52 -16.62 -13.87
N ARG A 88 -5.20 -16.80 -12.73
CA ARG A 88 -4.73 -16.31 -11.42
C ARG A 88 -3.54 -17.14 -10.92
N PHE A 89 -3.49 -18.45 -11.21
CA PHE A 89 -2.33 -19.25 -10.92
C PHE A 89 -1.10 -18.76 -11.71
N ILE A 90 -1.26 -18.45 -13.00
CA ILE A 90 -0.19 -17.86 -13.82
C ILE A 90 0.26 -16.49 -13.24
N TYR A 91 -0.68 -15.66 -12.79
CA TYR A 91 -0.34 -14.42 -12.09
C TYR A 91 0.56 -14.65 -10.86
N TYR A 92 0.24 -15.63 -10.02
CA TYR A 92 1.06 -15.98 -8.86
C TYR A 92 2.39 -16.63 -9.24
N LEU A 93 2.39 -17.50 -10.24
CA LEU A 93 3.61 -18.14 -10.75
C LEU A 93 4.61 -17.10 -11.26
N LEU A 94 4.15 -16.10 -11.99
CA LEU A 94 5.01 -15.04 -12.52
C LEU A 94 5.69 -14.22 -11.42
N GLN A 95 5.12 -14.13 -10.22
CA GLN A 95 5.75 -13.47 -9.07
C GLN A 95 6.93 -14.26 -8.50
N THR A 96 7.03 -15.57 -8.80
CA THR A 96 8.13 -16.42 -8.33
C THR A 96 9.27 -16.55 -9.35
N ILE A 97 9.11 -16.01 -10.57
CA ILE A 97 10.15 -16.06 -11.60
C ILE A 97 11.36 -15.20 -11.20
N PRO A 98 12.60 -15.69 -11.36
CA PRO A 98 13.81 -14.93 -11.08
C PRO A 98 14.13 -13.93 -12.21
N TRP A 99 13.31 -12.89 -12.34
CA TRP A 99 13.32 -11.91 -13.44
C TRP A 99 14.70 -11.30 -13.70
N GLN A 100 15.54 -11.13 -12.68
CA GLN A 100 16.88 -10.58 -12.81
C GLN A 100 17.77 -11.41 -13.74
N GLY A 101 17.57 -12.73 -13.80
CA GLY A 101 18.28 -13.63 -14.70
C GLY A 101 17.89 -13.47 -16.18
N TYR A 102 16.78 -12.77 -16.47
CA TYR A 102 16.26 -12.58 -17.83
C TYR A 102 16.37 -11.14 -18.33
N THR A 103 17.07 -10.28 -17.59
CA THR A 103 17.30 -8.89 -17.97
C THR A 103 18.53 -8.75 -18.86
N THR A 104 18.47 -7.84 -19.83
CA THR A 104 19.62 -7.47 -20.64
C THR A 104 20.53 -6.50 -19.87
N ALA A 105 21.85 -6.69 -19.98
CA ALA A 105 22.86 -5.76 -19.43
C ALA A 105 22.93 -4.49 -20.29
N SER A 106 21.98 -3.58 -20.14
CA SER A 106 21.95 -2.28 -20.83
C SER A 106 21.67 -1.16 -19.83
N ALA A 107 21.96 0.09 -20.22
CA ALA A 107 21.69 1.28 -19.39
C ALA A 107 20.20 1.39 -18.96
N VAL A 108 19.29 0.80 -19.73
CA VAL A 108 17.89 0.58 -19.36
C VAL A 108 17.65 -0.92 -19.38
N PRO A 109 17.61 -1.59 -18.20
CA PRO A 109 17.34 -3.02 -18.14
C PRO A 109 16.00 -3.36 -18.79
N GLY A 110 16.00 -4.39 -19.63
CA GLY A 110 14.79 -4.84 -20.32
C GLY A 110 14.71 -6.36 -20.35
N VAL A 111 13.49 -6.88 -20.32
CA VAL A 111 13.20 -8.31 -20.40
C VAL A 111 12.98 -8.72 -21.85
N ASN A 112 13.73 -9.73 -22.30
CA ASN A 112 13.51 -10.38 -23.59
C ASN A 112 12.50 -11.53 -23.40
N ARG A 113 11.30 -11.37 -23.93
CA ARG A 113 10.23 -12.37 -23.82
C ARG A 113 10.64 -13.77 -24.31
N ASN A 114 11.48 -13.85 -25.36
CA ASN A 114 11.90 -15.14 -25.91
C ASN A 114 12.77 -15.92 -24.90
N HIS A 115 13.57 -15.20 -24.10
CA HIS A 115 14.37 -15.85 -23.05
C HIS A 115 13.49 -16.25 -21.87
N VAL A 116 12.56 -15.38 -21.46
CA VAL A 116 11.63 -15.67 -20.35
C VAL A 116 10.70 -16.83 -20.70
N ASN A 117 10.23 -16.95 -21.93
CA ASN A 117 9.39 -18.06 -22.35
C ASN A 117 10.12 -19.43 -22.25
N LEU A 118 11.45 -19.46 -22.23
CA LEU A 118 12.26 -20.65 -21.99
C LEU A 118 12.47 -20.96 -20.50
N CYS A 119 11.98 -20.10 -19.59
CA CYS A 119 12.11 -20.33 -18.14
C CYS A 119 11.50 -21.67 -17.77
N PRO A 120 12.26 -22.60 -17.17
CA PRO A 120 11.71 -23.84 -16.68
C PRO A 120 10.81 -23.57 -15.46
N VAL A 121 9.62 -24.16 -15.48
CA VAL A 121 8.63 -24.05 -14.40
C VAL A 121 8.04 -25.42 -14.09
N LYS A 122 7.57 -25.58 -12.84
CA LYS A 122 6.76 -26.72 -12.43
C LYS A 122 5.33 -26.27 -12.20
N ILE A 123 4.39 -27.01 -12.72
CA ILE A 123 2.97 -26.73 -12.51
C ILE A 123 2.22 -28.00 -12.10
N PRO A 124 1.24 -27.89 -11.19
CA PRO A 124 0.36 -29.01 -10.85
C PRO A 124 -0.80 -29.13 -11.84
N ASP A 125 -1.62 -30.15 -11.65
CA ASP A 125 -2.91 -30.27 -12.33
C ASP A 125 -3.84 -29.08 -12.01
N ARG A 126 -4.85 -28.86 -12.88
CA ARG A 126 -5.75 -27.71 -12.80
C ARG A 126 -6.48 -27.61 -11.46
N ALA A 127 -6.93 -28.71 -10.89
CA ALA A 127 -7.64 -28.69 -9.61
C ALA A 127 -6.74 -28.19 -8.47
N THR A 128 -5.48 -28.61 -8.48
CA THR A 128 -4.47 -28.12 -7.52
C THR A 128 -4.14 -26.64 -7.76
N GLN A 129 -4.08 -26.18 -9.02
CA GLN A 129 -3.93 -24.74 -9.32
C GLN A 129 -5.08 -23.93 -8.76
N ASP A 130 -6.32 -24.38 -8.93
CA ASP A 130 -7.51 -23.72 -8.43
C ASP A 130 -7.49 -23.64 -6.89
N ALA A 131 -7.10 -24.70 -6.19
CA ALA A 131 -6.96 -24.71 -4.74
C ALA A 131 -5.84 -23.75 -4.23
N ILE A 132 -4.70 -23.69 -4.92
CA ILE A 132 -3.62 -22.74 -4.59
C ILE A 132 -4.12 -21.30 -4.75
N VAL A 133 -4.85 -21.02 -5.83
CA VAL A 133 -5.45 -19.70 -6.08
C VAL A 133 -6.43 -19.34 -4.98
N GLU A 134 -7.30 -20.25 -4.56
CA GLU A 134 -8.27 -20.00 -3.49
C GLU A 134 -7.58 -19.58 -2.18
N VAL A 135 -6.50 -20.26 -1.79
CA VAL A 135 -5.72 -19.88 -0.59
C VAL A 135 -5.12 -18.48 -0.73
N LEU A 136 -4.42 -18.20 -1.83
CA LEU A 136 -3.72 -16.93 -2.02
C LEU A 136 -4.70 -15.76 -2.22
N ASP A 137 -5.79 -15.98 -2.97
CA ASP A 137 -6.84 -14.97 -3.18
C ASP A 137 -7.55 -14.65 -1.87
N SER A 138 -7.83 -15.61 -1.00
CA SER A 138 -8.45 -15.35 0.31
C SER A 138 -7.65 -14.36 1.14
N ILE A 139 -6.32 -14.44 1.10
CA ILE A 139 -5.42 -13.51 1.80
C ILE A 139 -5.45 -12.13 1.13
N VAL A 140 -5.34 -12.09 -0.20
CA VAL A 140 -5.34 -10.82 -0.97
C VAL A 140 -6.67 -10.11 -0.85
N ASP A 141 -7.78 -10.84 -0.93
CA ASP A 141 -9.12 -10.28 -0.81
C ASP A 141 -9.40 -9.75 0.60
N LYS A 142 -8.89 -10.43 1.64
CA LYS A 142 -8.98 -9.92 3.02
C LYS A 142 -8.21 -8.62 3.20
N ILE A 143 -7.00 -8.50 2.65
CA ILE A 143 -6.23 -7.26 2.64
C ILE A 143 -7.01 -6.15 1.91
N ALA A 144 -7.57 -6.45 0.75
CA ALA A 144 -8.36 -5.48 -0.01
C ALA A 144 -9.62 -5.03 0.75
N LEU A 145 -10.30 -5.95 1.44
CA LEU A 145 -11.46 -5.65 2.28
C LEU A 145 -11.08 -4.75 3.46
N ASN A 146 -9.99 -5.05 4.16
CA ASN A 146 -9.50 -4.22 5.26
C ASN A 146 -9.14 -2.80 4.79
N ASN A 147 -8.48 -2.67 3.65
CA ASN A 147 -8.15 -1.36 3.07
C ASN A 147 -9.43 -0.57 2.74
N ARG A 148 -10.42 -1.21 2.12
CA ARG A 148 -11.70 -0.58 1.81
C ARG A 148 -12.46 -0.16 3.07
N LEU A 149 -12.43 -0.99 4.12
CA LEU A 149 -13.00 -0.64 5.42
C LEU A 149 -12.28 0.59 6.02
N ASN A 150 -10.96 0.63 5.94
CA ASN A 150 -10.17 1.78 6.40
C ASN A 150 -10.50 3.07 5.63
N ASP A 151 -10.77 2.98 4.33
CA ASP A 151 -11.24 4.12 3.53
C ASP A 151 -12.60 4.65 4.04
N TYR A 152 -13.54 3.77 4.35
CA TYR A 152 -14.83 4.16 4.95
C TYR A 152 -14.67 4.75 6.34
N LEU A 153 -13.84 4.16 7.20
CA LEU A 153 -13.54 4.71 8.52
C LEU A 153 -12.93 6.11 8.43
N SER A 154 -12.02 6.31 7.47
CA SER A 154 -11.44 7.64 7.20
C SER A 154 -12.51 8.65 6.79
N GLN A 155 -13.44 8.30 5.90
CA GLN A 155 -14.55 9.17 5.48
C GLN A 155 -15.47 9.53 6.65
N ILE A 156 -15.79 8.58 7.54
CA ILE A 156 -16.57 8.83 8.75
C ILE A 156 -15.83 9.81 9.65
N CYS A 157 -14.54 9.58 9.92
CA CYS A 157 -13.74 10.50 10.73
C CYS A 157 -13.65 11.91 10.11
N ASP A 158 -13.63 12.00 8.77
CA ASP A 158 -13.63 13.28 8.05
C ASP A 158 -14.94 14.03 8.20
N ALA A 159 -16.09 13.34 8.14
CA ALA A 159 -17.39 13.93 8.36
C ALA A 159 -17.54 14.41 9.81
N GLU A 160 -17.13 13.60 10.78
CA GLU A 160 -17.15 13.93 12.20
C GLU A 160 -16.26 15.14 12.54
N PHE A 161 -15.08 15.22 11.93
CA PHE A 161 -14.20 16.38 12.12
C PHE A 161 -14.82 17.65 11.50
N THR A 162 -15.44 17.53 10.33
CA THR A 162 -16.09 18.68 9.67
C THR A 162 -17.25 19.19 10.52
N ASP A 163 -18.09 18.30 11.04
CA ASP A 163 -19.17 18.65 11.98
C ASP A 163 -18.63 19.30 13.26
N PHE A 164 -17.57 18.72 13.83
CA PHE A 164 -16.95 19.24 15.05
C PHE A 164 -16.43 20.68 14.89
N VAL A 165 -15.74 20.97 13.79
CA VAL A 165 -15.18 22.31 13.58
C VAL A 165 -16.23 23.33 13.13
N SER A 166 -17.23 22.90 12.32
CA SER A 166 -18.20 23.82 11.71
C SER A 166 -19.40 24.08 12.62
N ASN A 167 -19.88 23.07 13.36
CA ASN A 167 -21.14 23.14 14.07
C ASN A 167 -21.00 23.13 15.59
N GLN A 168 -19.85 22.66 16.14
CA GLN A 168 -19.64 22.52 17.57
C GLN A 168 -18.67 23.57 18.14
N ARG A 169 -18.13 24.46 17.31
CA ARG A 169 -17.29 25.57 17.73
C ARG A 169 -18.13 26.57 18.56
N ASP A 170 -17.69 26.85 19.77
CA ASP A 170 -18.32 27.80 20.68
C ASP A 170 -17.33 28.88 21.16
N ALA A 171 -17.76 29.74 22.07
CA ALA A 171 -16.97 30.85 22.61
C ALA A 171 -15.75 30.41 23.45
N SER A 172 -15.65 29.14 23.81
CA SER A 172 -14.47 28.58 24.54
C SER A 172 -13.30 28.26 23.61
N TRP A 173 -13.52 28.29 22.30
CA TRP A 173 -12.44 28.10 21.32
C TRP A 173 -11.77 29.41 20.98
N HIS A 174 -10.50 29.36 20.61
CA HIS A 174 -9.75 30.50 20.08
C HIS A 174 -8.95 30.11 18.83
N ASP A 175 -8.54 31.09 18.07
CA ASP A 175 -7.58 30.88 16.99
C ASP A 175 -6.18 30.97 17.58
N GLY A 176 -5.47 29.85 17.53
CA GLY A 176 -4.12 29.69 18.08
C GLY A 176 -3.22 29.01 17.07
N THR A 177 -2.10 28.47 17.54
CA THR A 177 -1.12 27.85 16.68
C THR A 177 -0.92 26.37 17.00
N LEU A 178 -0.45 25.58 16.03
CA LEU A 178 -0.33 24.12 16.12
C LEU A 178 0.53 23.69 17.35
N ASN A 179 1.54 24.50 17.72
CA ASN A 179 2.41 24.24 18.87
C ASN A 179 1.70 24.35 20.24
N GLU A 180 0.47 24.84 20.30
CA GLU A 180 -0.35 24.80 21.52
C GLU A 180 -0.92 23.41 21.79
N LEU A 181 -1.04 22.58 20.75
CA LEU A 181 -1.61 21.25 20.83
C LEU A 181 -0.57 20.14 20.81
N VAL A 182 0.56 20.35 20.12
CA VAL A 182 1.60 19.34 19.94
C VAL A 182 3.00 19.94 19.92
N GLU A 183 3.97 19.20 20.46
CA GLU A 183 5.39 19.44 20.23
C GLU A 183 5.83 18.73 18.96
N ILE A 184 6.51 19.41 18.03
CA ILE A 184 6.99 18.83 16.77
C ILE A 184 8.48 18.48 16.92
N ARG A 185 8.81 17.23 16.67
CA ARG A 185 10.17 16.68 16.73
C ARG A 185 10.61 16.12 15.40
N TYR A 186 11.93 16.08 15.18
CA TYR A 186 12.56 15.48 14.01
C TYR A 186 12.69 13.97 14.16
N GLY A 187 12.40 13.24 13.09
CA GLY A 187 12.83 11.85 12.94
C GLY A 187 14.37 11.73 12.87
N LYS A 188 14.88 10.50 12.93
CA LYS A 188 16.31 10.21 12.95
C LYS A 188 16.69 9.14 11.96
N ASP A 189 17.95 9.14 11.49
CA ASP A 189 18.48 8.08 10.64
C ASP A 189 18.36 6.72 11.34
N HIS A 190 17.86 5.73 10.58
CA HIS A 190 17.60 4.37 11.04
C HIS A 190 18.56 3.31 10.50
N LYS A 191 19.48 3.68 9.58
CA LYS A 191 20.29 2.73 8.81
C LYS A 191 21.20 1.85 9.66
N LYS A 192 21.63 2.35 10.81
CA LYS A 192 22.52 1.64 11.75
C LYS A 192 21.77 0.76 12.75
N LEU A 193 20.44 0.77 12.75
CA LEU A 193 19.66 -0.03 13.68
C LEU A 193 19.51 -1.45 13.14
N ALA A 194 19.62 -2.45 14.02
CA ALA A 194 19.33 -3.83 13.71
C ALA A 194 17.82 -4.04 13.48
N GLU A 195 17.45 -5.17 12.87
CA GLU A 195 16.06 -5.58 12.75
C GLU A 195 15.44 -5.83 14.13
N GLY A 196 14.13 -5.62 14.24
CA GLY A 196 13.40 -5.78 15.49
C GLY A 196 11.90 -5.51 15.33
N PRO A 197 11.15 -5.36 16.44
CA PRO A 197 9.69 -5.32 16.39
C PRO A 197 9.08 -3.94 16.09
N TYR A 198 9.87 -2.86 16.09
CA TYR A 198 9.33 -1.51 16.04
C TYR A 198 9.31 -0.96 14.59
N PRO A 199 8.14 -0.55 14.07
CA PRO A 199 8.03 -0.04 12.70
C PRO A 199 8.80 1.25 12.50
N VAL A 200 9.37 1.40 11.30
CA VAL A 200 10.03 2.61 10.80
C VAL A 200 9.15 3.21 9.70
N TYR A 201 8.82 4.48 9.86
CA TYR A 201 8.01 5.23 8.92
C TYR A 201 8.83 6.29 8.17
N GLY A 202 8.65 6.33 6.85
CA GLY A 202 9.13 7.38 5.97
C GLY A 202 7.96 8.13 5.30
N SER A 203 8.25 9.05 4.40
CA SER A 203 7.21 9.83 3.69
C SER A 203 6.30 8.98 2.79
N GLY A 204 6.71 7.78 2.42
CA GLY A 204 5.90 6.81 1.68
C GLY A 204 5.11 5.82 2.55
N GLY A 205 5.23 5.89 3.88
CA GLY A 205 4.61 4.94 4.81
C GLY A 205 5.61 4.03 5.51
N PHE A 206 5.18 2.83 5.89
CA PHE A 206 6.03 1.80 6.51
C PHE A 206 7.19 1.40 5.59
N MET A 207 8.39 1.27 6.15
CA MET A 207 9.61 0.93 5.41
C MET A 207 10.21 -0.41 5.85
N ARG A 208 10.39 -0.61 7.16
CA ARG A 208 10.95 -1.81 7.80
C ARG A 208 10.69 -1.77 9.31
N SER A 209 11.20 -2.75 10.04
CA SER A 209 11.17 -2.73 11.52
C SER A 209 12.58 -2.71 12.11
N VAL A 210 12.74 -2.13 13.33
CA VAL A 210 14.03 -1.94 14.02
C VAL A 210 13.96 -2.37 15.48
N GLU A 211 15.14 -2.55 16.07
CA GLU A 211 15.33 -3.09 17.44
C GLU A 211 14.85 -2.18 18.59
N LYS A 212 14.75 -0.87 18.35
CA LYS A 212 14.34 0.11 19.37
C LYS A 212 13.46 1.22 18.79
N PRO A 213 12.50 1.73 19.57
CA PRO A 213 11.65 2.82 19.12
C PRO A 213 12.35 4.18 19.30
N LEU A 214 11.93 5.19 18.51
CA LEU A 214 12.28 6.59 18.68
C LEU A 214 11.29 7.30 19.63
N SER A 215 10.02 6.92 19.54
CA SER A 215 8.91 7.44 20.33
C SER A 215 7.84 6.38 20.56
N SER A 216 6.83 6.71 21.37
CA SER A 216 5.72 5.79 21.70
C SER A 216 4.44 6.57 21.98
N GLY A 217 3.29 5.91 21.73
CA GLY A 217 1.95 6.46 21.91
C GLY A 217 1.48 7.25 20.71
N GLU A 218 0.39 7.99 20.90
CA GLU A 218 -0.24 8.76 19.82
C GLU A 218 0.71 9.81 19.22
N SER A 219 0.84 9.81 17.92
CA SER A 219 1.65 10.77 17.17
C SER A 219 1.11 11.01 15.78
N VAL A 220 1.27 12.23 15.28
CA VAL A 220 1.07 12.57 13.87
C VAL A 220 2.43 12.65 13.20
N LEU A 221 2.61 11.84 12.18
CA LEU A 221 3.82 11.81 11.36
C LEU A 221 3.62 12.72 10.15
N ILE A 222 4.43 13.75 10.02
CA ILE A 222 4.31 14.76 8.96
C ILE A 222 5.58 14.71 8.10
N PRO A 223 5.45 14.48 6.78
CA PRO A 223 6.60 14.48 5.89
C PRO A 223 7.31 15.83 5.86
N ARG A 224 8.62 15.79 5.96
CA ARG A 224 9.51 16.94 5.76
C ARG A 224 9.99 17.06 4.33
N LYS A 225 10.18 15.92 3.66
CA LYS A 225 10.59 15.78 2.25
C LYS A 225 9.89 14.60 1.60
N GLY A 226 9.85 14.57 0.29
CA GLY A 226 9.20 13.51 -0.48
C GLY A 226 7.69 13.74 -0.64
N SER A 227 6.87 12.76 -0.30
CA SER A 227 5.40 12.84 -0.42
C SER A 227 4.82 13.70 0.72
N LEU A 228 4.91 15.04 0.61
CA LEU A 228 4.59 15.98 1.69
C LEU A 228 3.16 15.85 2.24
N ASN A 229 2.21 15.46 1.40
CA ASN A 229 0.79 15.34 1.79
C ASN A 229 0.44 13.97 2.43
N ASN A 230 1.43 13.05 2.56
CA ASN A 230 1.20 11.78 3.22
C ASN A 230 1.34 11.90 4.75
N VAL A 231 0.41 12.59 5.38
CA VAL A 231 0.32 12.69 6.84
C VAL A 231 -0.26 11.41 7.41
N MET A 232 0.38 10.85 8.44
CA MET A 232 -0.02 9.59 9.07
C MET A 232 -0.29 9.77 10.56
N TYR A 233 -1.20 8.97 11.08
CA TYR A 233 -1.42 8.83 12.53
C TYR A 233 -0.88 7.47 12.98
N VAL A 234 -0.22 7.44 14.13
CA VAL A 234 0.23 6.21 14.80
C VAL A 234 -0.09 6.27 16.29
N ASP A 235 -0.38 5.11 16.88
CA ASP A 235 -0.52 4.93 18.33
C ASP A 235 0.19 3.65 18.75
N GLU A 236 1.51 3.67 18.65
CA GLU A 236 2.37 2.52 18.94
C GLU A 236 3.79 2.97 19.31
N LYS A 237 4.68 2.04 19.61
CA LYS A 237 6.11 2.30 19.66
C LYS A 237 6.66 2.29 18.24
N PHE A 238 7.26 3.38 17.78
CA PHE A 238 7.69 3.55 16.40
C PHE A 238 9.05 4.26 16.27
N TRP A 239 9.60 4.18 15.07
CA TRP A 239 10.69 5.01 14.58
C TRP A 239 10.25 5.79 13.36
N THR A 240 10.73 7.02 13.19
CA THR A 240 10.54 7.76 11.93
C THR A 240 11.86 8.34 11.45
N VAL A 241 12.04 8.35 10.12
CA VAL A 241 13.29 8.74 9.48
C VAL A 241 13.51 10.26 9.50
N ASP A 242 14.73 10.72 9.22
CA ASP A 242 15.15 12.13 9.27
C ASP A 242 14.42 13.03 8.24
N THR A 243 13.73 12.45 7.26
CA THR A 243 12.86 13.15 6.31
C THR A 243 11.41 13.30 6.79
N MET A 244 11.16 12.99 8.06
CA MET A 244 9.86 13.10 8.72
C MET A 244 9.95 13.97 9.97
N PHE A 245 8.81 14.54 10.35
CA PHE A 245 8.52 15.01 11.69
C PHE A 245 7.58 14.03 12.39
N PHE A 246 7.61 14.02 13.72
CA PHE A 246 6.60 13.40 14.54
C PHE A 246 6.16 14.35 15.64
N THR A 247 4.95 14.16 16.16
CA THR A 247 4.37 15.03 17.18
C THR A 247 4.28 14.32 18.52
N ILE A 248 4.39 15.09 19.60
CA ILE A 248 4.05 14.66 20.95
C ILE A 248 2.85 15.51 21.40
N PRO A 249 1.69 14.90 21.70
CA PRO A 249 0.53 15.62 22.18
C PRO A 249 0.82 16.36 23.51
N LEU A 250 0.45 17.64 23.59
CA LEU A 250 0.55 18.45 24.79
C LEU A 250 -0.76 18.46 25.60
N LYS A 251 -1.87 18.06 24.97
CA LYS A 251 -3.19 17.99 25.59
C LYS A 251 -3.84 16.64 25.30
N PRO A 252 -4.62 16.07 26.22
CA PRO A 252 -5.39 14.87 25.97
C PRO A 252 -6.33 15.04 24.76
N GLY A 253 -6.31 14.07 23.83
CA GLY A 253 -7.15 14.10 22.63
C GLY A 253 -6.64 14.97 21.49
N ALA A 254 -5.53 15.68 21.66
CA ALA A 254 -4.98 16.55 20.62
C ALA A 254 -4.48 15.80 19.38
N ALA A 255 -3.96 14.59 19.52
CA ALA A 255 -3.34 13.87 18.39
C ALA A 255 -4.32 13.61 17.24
N LYS A 256 -5.51 13.08 17.52
CA LYS A 256 -6.52 12.80 16.47
C LYS A 256 -7.07 14.09 15.86
N TYR A 257 -7.25 15.15 16.67
CA TYR A 257 -7.65 16.45 16.15
C TYR A 257 -6.60 17.02 15.19
N VAL A 258 -5.34 17.04 15.62
CA VAL A 258 -4.21 17.51 14.81
C VAL A 258 -4.06 16.67 13.53
N TYR A 259 -4.19 15.35 13.62
CA TYR A 259 -4.17 14.49 12.43
C TYR A 259 -5.28 14.85 11.46
N GLN A 260 -6.53 14.95 11.95
CA GLN A 260 -7.69 15.28 11.11
C GLN A 260 -7.56 16.69 10.49
N TYR A 261 -6.94 17.63 11.17
CA TYR A 261 -6.67 18.97 10.65
C TYR A 261 -5.56 18.93 9.58
N THR A 262 -4.41 18.36 9.92
CA THR A 262 -3.20 18.45 9.10
C THR A 262 -3.28 17.63 7.82
N LYS A 263 -3.97 16.49 7.81
CA LYS A 263 -4.15 15.69 6.59
C LYS A 263 -4.97 16.39 5.48
N ARG A 264 -5.68 17.47 5.81
CA ARG A 264 -6.45 18.29 4.87
C ARG A 264 -5.64 19.43 4.25
N LEU A 265 -4.46 19.70 4.79
CA LEU A 265 -3.59 20.75 4.30
C LEU A 265 -2.81 20.28 3.07
N ASP A 266 -2.65 21.16 2.10
CA ASP A 266 -1.75 20.92 0.98
C ASP A 266 -0.35 21.45 1.33
N PHE A 267 0.46 20.63 1.96
CA PHE A 267 1.83 20.96 2.31
C PHE A 267 2.72 21.21 1.08
N GLY A 268 2.32 20.71 -0.08
CA GLY A 268 3.02 20.97 -1.34
C GLY A 268 2.99 22.46 -1.73
N THR A 269 1.90 23.15 -1.43
CA THR A 269 1.74 24.60 -1.71
C THR A 269 2.33 25.50 -0.64
N MET A 270 2.56 24.99 0.58
CA MET A 270 3.13 25.74 1.70
C MET A 270 4.65 25.85 1.67
N ASN A 271 5.26 25.41 0.58
CA ASN A 271 6.70 25.30 0.42
C ASN A 271 7.37 26.66 0.18
N SER A 272 8.52 26.88 0.80
CA SER A 272 9.31 28.13 0.76
C SER A 272 10.22 28.25 -0.49
N GLY A 273 9.78 27.82 -1.68
CA GLY A 273 10.44 28.22 -2.95
C GLY A 273 11.78 27.56 -3.27
N SER A 274 12.14 26.41 -2.67
CA SER A 274 13.33 25.65 -3.05
C SER A 274 12.99 24.63 -4.18
N ALA A 275 14.00 24.27 -5.00
CA ALA A 275 13.85 23.28 -6.07
C ALA A 275 13.38 21.90 -5.58
N VAL A 276 13.54 21.62 -4.28
CA VAL A 276 13.01 20.43 -3.61
C VAL A 276 12.03 20.90 -2.53
N PRO A 277 10.73 20.58 -2.65
CA PRO A 277 9.74 20.90 -1.63
C PRO A 277 10.17 20.38 -0.25
N SER A 278 10.23 21.27 0.75
CA SER A 278 10.58 20.88 2.11
C SER A 278 9.76 21.65 3.15
N MET A 279 9.27 20.92 4.14
CA MET A 279 8.57 21.47 5.29
C MET A 279 9.55 21.78 6.42
N THR A 280 9.28 22.81 7.22
CA THR A 280 10.08 23.19 8.38
C THR A 280 9.23 23.25 9.64
N THR A 281 9.85 23.07 10.81
CA THR A 281 9.15 23.23 12.09
C THR A 281 8.63 24.65 12.29
N LYS A 282 9.30 25.67 11.73
CA LYS A 282 8.83 27.07 11.78
C LYS A 282 7.48 27.22 11.08
N ILE A 283 7.32 26.64 9.89
CA ILE A 283 6.05 26.65 9.13
C ILE A 283 4.98 25.93 9.94
N LEU A 284 5.26 24.70 10.40
CA LEU A 284 4.28 23.89 11.14
C LEU A 284 3.86 24.58 12.44
N ASN A 285 4.81 25.10 13.23
CA ASN A 285 4.51 25.77 14.50
C ASN A 285 3.72 27.09 14.31
N SER A 286 3.79 27.72 13.14
CA SER A 286 3.06 28.96 12.82
C SER A 286 1.72 28.72 12.15
N LEU A 287 1.32 27.46 11.92
CA LEU A 287 0.00 27.15 11.37
C LEU A 287 -1.09 27.63 12.34
N VAL A 288 -1.89 28.57 11.90
CA VAL A 288 -3.05 29.05 12.66
C VAL A 288 -4.20 28.07 12.49
N ILE A 289 -4.69 27.56 13.60
CA ILE A 289 -5.76 26.56 13.65
C ILE A 289 -6.75 26.92 14.75
N PRO A 290 -8.03 26.54 14.62
CA PRO A 290 -8.96 26.63 15.73
C PRO A 290 -8.48 25.72 16.89
N ILE A 291 -8.37 26.26 18.08
CA ILE A 291 -7.99 25.50 19.30
C ILE A 291 -9.26 25.23 20.10
N PRO A 292 -9.75 23.99 20.17
CA PRO A 292 -10.88 23.63 21.00
C PRO A 292 -10.54 23.71 22.49
N SER A 293 -11.56 23.84 23.33
CA SER A 293 -11.38 23.64 24.78
C SER A 293 -10.91 22.20 25.08
N ASP A 294 -10.24 22.02 26.22
CA ASP A 294 -9.73 20.68 26.61
C ASP A 294 -10.85 19.65 26.71
N SER A 295 -12.05 20.06 27.20
CA SER A 295 -13.23 19.19 27.26
C SER A 295 -13.76 18.79 25.88
N ALA A 296 -13.75 19.74 24.93
CA ALA A 296 -14.15 19.48 23.54
C ALA A 296 -13.16 18.52 22.84
N LEU A 297 -11.85 18.68 23.03
CA LEU A 297 -10.82 17.76 22.53
C LEU A 297 -11.01 16.35 23.07
N VAL A 298 -11.24 16.20 24.39
CA VAL A 298 -11.45 14.89 25.01
C VAL A 298 -12.72 14.24 24.48
N SER A 299 -13.83 15.01 24.34
CA SER A 299 -15.08 14.51 23.78
C SER A 299 -14.92 14.04 22.33
N PHE A 300 -14.26 14.85 21.49
CA PHE A 300 -13.96 14.52 20.10
C PHE A 300 -13.08 13.27 20.00
N ASN A 301 -12.02 13.19 20.81
CA ASN A 301 -11.15 12.00 20.85
C ASN A 301 -11.94 10.74 21.21
N LYS A 302 -12.80 10.81 22.24
CA LYS A 302 -13.65 9.68 22.66
C LYS A 302 -14.57 9.22 21.53
N LYS A 303 -15.12 10.16 20.76
CA LYS A 303 -15.99 9.86 19.61
C LYS A 303 -15.24 9.14 18.48
N LEU A 304 -13.99 9.54 18.22
CA LEU A 304 -13.19 8.94 17.14
C LEU A 304 -12.45 7.66 17.56
N GLN A 305 -12.21 7.43 18.85
CA GLN A 305 -11.40 6.32 19.35
C GLN A 305 -11.79 4.96 18.75
N PRO A 306 -13.06 4.53 18.70
CA PRO A 306 -13.43 3.23 18.15
C PRO A 306 -13.05 3.04 16.67
N PHE A 307 -13.09 4.13 15.87
CA PHE A 307 -12.73 4.09 14.47
C PHE A 307 -11.21 3.95 14.29
N PHE A 308 -10.42 4.67 15.10
CA PHE A 308 -8.97 4.57 15.09
C PHE A 308 -8.47 3.22 15.63
N ASP A 309 -9.13 2.64 16.64
CA ASP A 309 -8.82 1.30 17.14
C ASP A 309 -9.04 0.24 16.05
N LEU A 310 -10.15 0.34 15.31
CA LEU A 310 -10.44 -0.58 14.22
C LEU A 310 -9.47 -0.39 13.05
N PHE A 311 -9.14 0.87 12.71
CA PHE A 311 -8.15 1.19 11.70
C PHE A 311 -6.79 0.55 12.03
N GLY A 312 -6.31 0.72 13.27
CA GLY A 312 -5.04 0.13 13.74
C GLY A 312 -5.05 -1.40 13.69
N LYS A 313 -6.17 -2.04 14.08
CA LYS A 313 -6.32 -3.50 13.98
C LYS A 313 -6.25 -3.98 12.53
N ASN A 314 -6.94 -3.31 11.61
CA ASN A 314 -6.91 -3.66 10.19
C ASN A 314 -5.49 -3.53 9.60
N GLU A 315 -4.76 -2.47 9.96
CA GLU A 315 -3.37 -2.28 9.51
C GLU A 315 -2.43 -3.36 10.06
N GLU A 316 -2.59 -3.75 11.32
CA GLU A 316 -1.81 -4.84 11.90
C GLU A 316 -2.14 -6.18 11.25
N GLU A 317 -3.41 -6.47 11.00
CA GLU A 317 -3.84 -7.66 10.28
C GLU A 317 -3.27 -7.68 8.86
N ASN A 318 -3.33 -6.56 8.13
CA ASN A 318 -2.76 -6.46 6.79
C ASN A 318 -1.26 -6.75 6.77
N ARG A 319 -0.49 -6.25 7.74
CA ARG A 319 0.95 -6.56 7.87
C ARG A 319 1.19 -8.06 8.05
N ARG A 320 0.38 -8.73 8.89
CA ARG A 320 0.45 -10.18 9.10
C ARG A 320 0.08 -10.96 7.85
N LEU A 321 -1.00 -10.56 7.17
CA LEU A 321 -1.47 -11.20 5.93
C LEU A 321 -0.46 -11.06 4.79
N VAL A 322 0.18 -9.90 4.63
CA VAL A 322 1.26 -9.68 3.65
C VAL A 322 2.43 -10.62 3.94
N SER A 323 2.90 -10.68 5.20
CA SER A 323 3.98 -11.60 5.58
C SER A 323 3.61 -13.06 5.34
N LEU A 324 2.39 -13.46 5.66
CA LEU A 324 1.89 -14.81 5.43
C LEU A 324 1.84 -15.15 3.94
N ARG A 325 1.30 -14.25 3.10
CA ARG A 325 1.29 -14.40 1.64
C ARG A 325 2.70 -14.61 1.10
N ASP A 326 3.65 -13.76 1.51
CA ASP A 326 5.02 -13.77 0.99
C ASP A 326 5.79 -15.04 1.40
N ILE A 327 5.44 -15.65 2.54
CA ILE A 327 5.96 -16.95 2.97
C ILE A 327 5.28 -18.11 2.23
N LEU A 328 3.96 -18.06 2.07
CA LEU A 328 3.18 -19.14 1.47
C LEU A 328 3.36 -19.22 -0.05
N LEU A 329 3.45 -18.08 -0.73
CA LEU A 329 3.51 -18.02 -2.19
C LEU A 329 4.61 -18.93 -2.78
N PRO A 330 5.90 -18.81 -2.44
CA PRO A 330 6.93 -19.67 -3.01
C PRO A 330 6.75 -21.14 -2.63
N LYS A 331 6.24 -21.43 -1.43
CA LYS A 331 6.05 -22.80 -0.94
C LYS A 331 4.88 -23.51 -1.59
N LEU A 332 3.79 -22.83 -1.85
CA LEU A 332 2.65 -23.35 -2.61
C LEU A 332 3.00 -23.53 -4.08
N MET A 333 3.73 -22.57 -4.66
CA MET A 333 4.14 -22.60 -6.06
C MET A 333 5.23 -23.65 -6.37
N SER A 334 6.01 -24.06 -5.37
CA SER A 334 6.98 -25.15 -5.50
C SER A 334 6.41 -26.53 -5.17
N GLY A 335 5.23 -26.60 -4.52
CA GLY A 335 4.65 -27.83 -3.99
C GLY A 335 5.28 -28.28 -2.67
N GLU A 336 6.09 -27.45 -2.01
CA GLU A 336 6.63 -27.71 -0.66
C GLU A 336 5.48 -27.84 0.37
N ILE A 337 4.45 -27.01 0.22
CA ILE A 337 3.21 -27.11 0.99
C ILE A 337 2.14 -27.80 0.15
N ASP A 338 1.58 -28.86 0.68
CA ASP A 338 0.42 -29.55 0.13
C ASP A 338 -0.85 -28.71 0.41
N VAL A 339 -1.37 -28.04 -0.62
CA VAL A 339 -2.53 -27.15 -0.49
C VAL A 339 -3.79 -27.85 0.05
N SER A 340 -3.93 -29.17 -0.13
CA SER A 340 -5.07 -29.93 0.42
C SER A 340 -5.07 -30.01 1.96
N LYS A 341 -3.97 -29.65 2.59
CA LYS A 341 -3.81 -29.62 4.06
C LYS A 341 -3.92 -28.21 4.65
N VAL A 342 -4.14 -27.20 3.81
CA VAL A 342 -4.31 -25.81 4.27
C VAL A 342 -5.78 -25.61 4.66
N ASP A 343 -6.01 -25.28 5.92
CA ASP A 343 -7.35 -24.98 6.44
C ASP A 343 -7.64 -23.49 6.27
N LEU A 344 -8.43 -23.15 5.27
CA LEU A 344 -8.84 -21.77 4.97
C LEU A 344 -9.67 -21.14 6.09
N THR A 345 -10.40 -21.94 6.89
CA THR A 345 -11.25 -21.40 7.97
C THR A 345 -10.40 -20.79 9.08
N GLN A 346 -9.20 -21.32 9.31
CA GLN A 346 -8.25 -20.76 10.27
C GLN A 346 -7.60 -19.45 9.76
N LEU A 347 -7.48 -19.26 8.45
CA LEU A 347 -6.91 -18.07 7.86
C LEU A 347 -7.89 -16.88 7.89
N THR A 348 -9.20 -17.15 7.85
CA THR A 348 -10.26 -16.13 7.75
C THR A 348 -11.02 -15.85 9.05
N ASN A 349 -11.02 -16.78 10.02
CA ASN A 349 -11.90 -16.73 11.20
C ASN A 349 -11.25 -16.28 12.51
N ASN A 350 -9.96 -15.95 12.54
CA ASN A 350 -9.27 -15.56 13.79
C ASN A 350 -9.75 -14.22 14.41
N HIS A 351 -10.75 -13.53 13.83
CA HIS A 351 -11.32 -12.29 14.40
C HIS A 351 -12.75 -12.39 14.90
N LEU A 352 -13.47 -13.49 14.66
CA LEU A 352 -14.84 -13.66 15.19
C LEU A 352 -14.88 -14.34 16.56
N ALA A 353 -13.74 -14.82 17.06
CA ALA A 353 -13.64 -15.50 18.35
C ALA A 353 -13.29 -14.56 19.52
N ASP A 354 -12.87 -13.31 19.24
CA ASP A 354 -12.47 -12.33 20.27
C ASP A 354 -13.43 -11.12 20.38
N CYS A 355 -14.66 -11.24 19.86
CA CYS A 355 -15.72 -10.23 20.04
C CYS A 355 -16.75 -10.65 21.09
#